data_74de22335e9cba5f52cc575a1d4b5ea5
#
_entry.id   74de22335e9cba5f52cc575a1d4b5ea5
#
_cell.length_a   1.000
_cell.length_b   1.000
_cell.length_c   1.000
_cell.angle_alpha   90.00
_cell.angle_beta   90.00
_cell.angle_gamma   90.00
#
_symmetry.space_group_name_H-M   'P 1'
#
loop_
_entity.id
_entity.type
_entity.pdbx_description
1 polymer ?
#
loop_
_entity_poly.entity_id
_entity_poly.type
_entity_poly.pdbx_seq_one_letter_code
_entity_poly.pdbx_strand_id
1 'polypeptide(L)'
;MPLNAKPTQPATRAEASSASTGTDPLVAKIKAVESRAIERSRQRRGQATQESLPLSPEAFPSQPPPAKVVMLPIWPDAMRAVPNGMLRSALFGAIRRGARRYLRRERIAALDGIEIFYTGERLDQGDLDVWETILHLARLQGLGNECRVTAYQLLKILGKTDSGKNRDILDIRLSRMKATGVDVQVGRYGYEGSLIDEVYRDKETMEYVFRLNAKLRALFEPDQFTQIDWVVRRELDGKPLAQWLHGFYASHAKPYPVSVAKLHELCGSDFDALNDFRPKLRKALDAVADACKINNQSFRYEVQNDIVHXEESRKATP
;
A
#
# COMPACT_ATOMS: atom_id res chain seq x y z
N MET A 1 12.10 -2.49 70.70
CA MET A 1 12.77 -3.10 71.87
C MET A 1 12.16 -4.44 72.14
N PRO A 2 12.97 -5.40 72.53
CA PRO A 2 13.85 -6.22 71.72
C PRO A 2 13.66 -7.70 71.99
N LEU A 3 14.53 -8.47 71.45
CA LEU A 3 15.28 -9.68 71.84
C LEU A 3 14.89 -10.94 71.10
N ASN A 4 15.71 -11.39 70.29
CA ASN A 4 16.96 -12.13 70.49
C ASN A 4 16.73 -13.61 70.85
N ALA A 5 17.13 -14.53 70.03
CA ALA A 5 18.18 -15.48 70.32
C ALA A 5 18.29 -16.65 69.32
N LYS A 6 19.45 -16.82 68.81
CA LYS A 6 20.13 -18.00 68.24
C LYS A 6 20.47 -19.01 69.35
N PRO A 7 21.13 -20.07 69.07
CA PRO A 7 21.04 -21.21 68.12
C PRO A 7 21.17 -22.59 68.86
N THR A 8 21.21 -23.67 68.12
CA THR A 8 22.11 -24.78 68.46
C THR A 8 22.14 -25.92 67.40
N GLN A 9 23.31 -26.16 66.85
CA GLN A 9 23.76 -27.47 66.36
C GLN A 9 24.29 -28.30 67.61
N PRO A 10 24.66 -29.58 67.56
CA PRO A 10 25.10 -30.43 66.46
C PRO A 10 24.64 -31.92 66.58
N ALA A 11 24.95 -32.79 65.70
CA ALA A 11 26.02 -33.79 65.74
C ALA A 11 25.79 -34.97 64.79
N THR A 12 26.84 -35.20 64.08
CA THR A 12 27.31 -36.35 63.29
C THR A 12 26.82 -37.75 63.67
N ARG A 13 26.55 -38.61 62.66
CA ARG A 13 27.21 -39.87 62.50
C ARG A 13 27.06 -40.49 61.13
N ALA A 14 28.16 -40.80 60.51
CA ALA A 14 28.32 -41.52 59.25
C ALA A 14 28.08 -43.04 59.44
N GLU A 15 27.44 -43.62 58.42
CA GLU A 15 27.72 -45.05 58.13
C GLU A 15 27.54 -45.28 56.61
N ALA A 16 28.52 -45.84 56.02
CA ALA A 16 28.59 -46.23 54.64
C ALA A 16 27.85 -47.52 54.38
N SER A 17 27.11 -47.60 53.29
CA SER A 17 26.74 -48.89 52.74
C SER A 17 26.78 -48.86 51.23
N SER A 18 27.52 -49.77 50.70
CA SER A 18 27.90 -50.23 49.38
C SER A 18 26.87 -49.93 48.27
N ALA A 19 27.39 -49.30 47.18
CA ALA A 19 26.75 -49.13 45.91
C ALA A 19 26.57 -50.45 45.16
N SER A 20 25.39 -50.80 44.81
CA SER A 20 25.13 -51.80 43.77
C SER A 20 24.87 -50.95 42.47
N THR A 21 25.83 -50.98 41.51
CA THR A 21 25.72 -50.43 40.18
C THR A 21 24.76 -51.30 39.35
N GLY A 22 23.47 -51.17 39.60
CA GLY A 22 22.46 -51.68 38.69
C GLY A 22 22.02 -50.53 37.78
N THR A 23 22.49 -50.53 36.54
CA THR A 23 22.02 -49.55 35.52
C THR A 23 20.53 -49.81 35.35
N ASP A 24 19.73 -48.78 35.64
CA ASP A 24 18.28 -48.83 35.48
C ASP A 24 17.95 -49.29 34.04
N PRO A 25 17.18 -50.35 33.87
CA PRO A 25 16.83 -50.86 32.54
C PRO A 25 16.15 -49.84 31.63
N LEU A 26 15.55 -48.78 32.22
CA LEU A 26 14.98 -47.68 31.47
C LEU A 26 16.04 -46.80 30.86
N VAL A 27 17.12 -46.50 31.60
CA VAL A 27 18.24 -45.70 31.12
C VAL A 27 18.99 -46.44 29.98
N ALA A 28 19.14 -47.74 30.11
CA ALA A 28 19.74 -48.57 29.05
C ALA A 28 18.89 -48.54 27.75
N LYS A 29 17.56 -48.59 27.87
CA LYS A 29 16.64 -48.50 26.72
C LYS A 29 16.71 -47.12 26.04
N ILE A 30 16.77 -46.03 26.81
CA ILE A 30 16.89 -44.67 26.28
C ILE A 30 18.20 -44.51 25.49
N LYS A 31 19.32 -44.95 26.06
CA LYS A 31 20.62 -44.89 25.38
C LYS A 31 20.62 -45.72 24.09
N ALA A 32 19.98 -46.87 24.07
CA ALA A 32 19.89 -47.71 22.89
C ALA A 32 19.05 -47.03 21.77
N VAL A 33 17.97 -46.31 22.11
CA VAL A 33 17.15 -45.57 21.18
C VAL A 33 17.93 -44.38 20.62
N GLU A 34 18.65 -43.64 21.46
CA GLU A 34 19.49 -42.52 21.05
C GLU A 34 20.60 -42.96 20.10
N SER A 35 21.28 -44.07 20.42
CA SER A 35 22.35 -44.60 19.56
C SER A 35 21.82 -45.01 18.18
N ARG A 36 20.63 -45.63 18.13
CA ARG A 36 19.98 -46.01 16.86
C ARG A 36 19.56 -44.76 16.05
N ALA A 37 19.12 -43.71 16.73
CA ALA A 37 18.74 -42.45 16.07
C ALA A 37 19.97 -41.77 15.45
N ILE A 38 21.08 -41.72 16.18
CA ILE A 38 22.35 -41.16 15.70
C ILE A 38 22.88 -41.96 14.50
N GLU A 39 22.84 -43.30 14.57
CA GLU A 39 23.28 -44.18 13.49
C GLU A 39 22.43 -43.96 12.20
N ARG A 40 21.10 -43.84 12.34
CA ARG A 40 20.21 -43.53 11.21
C ARG A 40 20.49 -42.18 10.62
N SER A 41 20.82 -41.16 11.43
CA SER A 41 21.19 -39.84 10.98
C SER A 41 22.51 -39.84 10.22
N ARG A 42 23.48 -40.65 10.67
CA ARG A 42 24.76 -40.83 9.99
C ARG A 42 24.60 -41.54 8.63
N GLN A 43 23.75 -42.59 8.58
CA GLN A 43 23.45 -43.29 7.34
C GLN A 43 22.75 -42.41 6.34
N ARG A 44 21.81 -41.56 6.77
CA ARG A 44 21.11 -40.60 5.89
C ARG A 44 22.10 -39.54 5.36
N ARG A 45 23.04 -39.07 6.19
CA ARG A 45 24.08 -38.13 5.75
C ARG A 45 25.06 -38.79 4.76
N GLY A 46 25.40 -40.05 4.95
CA GLY A 46 26.24 -40.77 4.01
C GLY A 46 25.61 -41.03 2.65
N GLN A 47 24.27 -41.17 2.61
CA GLN A 47 23.54 -41.34 1.35
C GLN A 47 23.27 -40.00 0.64
N ALA A 48 23.16 -38.93 1.38
CA ALA A 48 22.92 -37.58 0.81
C ALA A 48 24.17 -37.01 0.12
N THR A 49 25.35 -37.60 0.33
CA THR A 49 26.61 -37.11 -0.27
C THR A 49 26.84 -37.63 -1.68
N GLN A 50 25.97 -38.47 -2.22
CA GLN A 50 26.18 -39.06 -3.55
C GLN A 50 25.28 -38.51 -4.67
N GLU A 51 24.42 -37.55 -4.35
CA GLU A 51 23.60 -36.85 -5.38
C GLU A 51 23.83 -35.34 -5.29
N SER A 52 25.09 -34.90 -5.28
CA SER A 52 25.41 -33.52 -5.61
C SER A 52 25.34 -33.41 -7.13
N LEU A 53 24.23 -32.92 -7.64
CA LEU A 53 24.19 -32.38 -9.00
C LEU A 53 25.36 -31.41 -9.15
N PRO A 54 26.23 -31.57 -10.17
CA PRO A 54 27.29 -30.62 -10.38
C PRO A 54 26.65 -29.27 -10.70
N LEU A 55 26.60 -28.37 -9.72
CA LEU A 55 26.29 -26.97 -9.95
C LEU A 55 27.51 -26.40 -10.71
N SER A 56 27.45 -26.51 -12.04
CA SER A 56 28.43 -25.84 -12.88
C SER A 56 28.39 -24.33 -12.55
N PRO A 57 29.55 -23.72 -12.30
CA PRO A 57 29.56 -22.27 -12.04
C PRO A 57 28.97 -21.42 -13.16
N GLU A 58 28.74 -22.01 -14.32
CA GLU A 58 28.18 -21.36 -15.51
C GLU A 58 26.64 -21.28 -15.49
N ALA A 59 25.97 -21.95 -14.54
CA ALA A 59 24.51 -22.00 -14.50
C ALA A 59 23.85 -20.73 -13.95
N PHE A 60 24.61 -19.84 -13.33
CA PHE A 60 24.10 -18.58 -12.83
C PHE A 60 24.81 -17.43 -13.54
N PRO A 61 24.07 -16.59 -14.25
CA PRO A 61 24.68 -15.39 -14.81
C PRO A 61 25.28 -14.56 -13.67
N SER A 62 26.54 -14.19 -13.84
CA SER A 62 27.32 -13.49 -12.81
C SER A 62 26.78 -12.07 -12.51
N GLN A 63 25.85 -11.59 -13.33
CA GLN A 63 25.12 -10.35 -13.07
C GLN A 63 23.70 -10.49 -13.63
N PRO A 64 22.69 -10.06 -12.88
CA PRO A 64 21.35 -9.97 -13.47
C PRO A 64 21.42 -9.03 -14.68
N PRO A 65 20.68 -9.32 -15.74
CA PRO A 65 20.63 -8.41 -16.88
C PRO A 65 20.24 -7.01 -16.39
N PRO A 66 20.81 -5.95 -16.96
CA PRO A 66 20.47 -4.60 -16.52
C PRO A 66 18.95 -4.42 -16.59
N ALA A 67 18.37 -3.98 -15.49
CA ALA A 67 16.92 -3.80 -15.41
C ALA A 67 16.47 -2.86 -16.53
N LYS A 68 15.61 -3.35 -17.40
CA LYS A 68 15.08 -2.56 -18.50
C LYS A 68 14.29 -1.39 -17.93
N VAL A 69 14.74 -0.19 -18.16
CA VAL A 69 14.05 1.01 -17.70
C VAL A 69 12.76 1.16 -18.50
N VAL A 70 11.64 1.19 -17.80
CA VAL A 70 10.32 1.34 -18.41
C VAL A 70 9.81 2.74 -18.10
N MET A 71 9.60 3.55 -19.16
CA MET A 71 9.17 4.93 -18.98
C MET A 71 7.66 5.03 -18.87
N LEU A 72 7.19 5.87 -17.95
CA LEU A 72 5.79 6.31 -17.90
C LEU A 72 5.53 7.28 -19.05
N PRO A 73 4.26 7.47 -19.45
CA PRO A 73 3.92 8.57 -20.34
C PRO A 73 4.36 9.90 -19.72
N ILE A 74 4.66 10.88 -20.56
CA ILE A 74 5.02 12.22 -20.09
C ILE A 74 3.74 13.07 -20.02
N TRP A 75 3.58 13.79 -18.92
CA TRP A 75 2.48 14.73 -18.72
C TRP A 75 3.01 16.03 -18.11
N PRO A 76 2.28 17.16 -18.30
CA PRO A 76 2.73 18.47 -17.80
C PRO A 76 2.85 18.53 -16.27
N ASP A 77 3.69 19.44 -15.79
CA ASP A 77 3.90 19.66 -14.34
C ASP A 77 2.62 20.05 -13.59
N ALA A 78 1.69 20.70 -14.27
CA ALA A 78 0.40 21.10 -13.69
C ALA A 78 -0.57 19.93 -13.52
N MET A 79 -0.24 18.76 -14.08
CA MET A 79 -1.13 17.59 -14.09
C MET A 79 -0.56 16.44 -13.26
N ARG A 80 -1.44 15.53 -12.85
CA ARG A 80 -1.08 14.24 -12.26
C ARG A 80 -1.80 13.14 -13.04
N ALA A 81 -1.06 12.14 -13.49
CA ALA A 81 -1.63 11.01 -14.21
C ALA A 81 -2.00 9.90 -13.22
N VAL A 82 -3.23 9.42 -13.30
CA VAL A 82 -3.74 8.35 -12.42
C VAL A 82 -4.46 7.31 -13.27
N PRO A 83 -4.21 6.01 -13.05
CA PRO A 83 -4.95 4.96 -13.76
C PRO A 83 -6.45 5.05 -13.53
N ASN A 84 -7.23 4.89 -14.59
CA ASN A 84 -8.70 4.98 -14.55
C ASN A 84 -9.32 3.96 -13.58
N GLY A 85 -8.75 2.77 -13.50
CA GLY A 85 -9.22 1.75 -12.55
C GLY A 85 -9.19 2.24 -11.10
N MET A 86 -8.22 3.06 -10.76
CA MET A 86 -8.09 3.61 -9.40
C MET A 86 -9.04 4.77 -9.15
N LEU A 87 -9.31 5.60 -10.17
CA LEU A 87 -10.23 6.74 -10.07
C LEU A 87 -11.70 6.31 -10.05
N ARG A 88 -12.00 5.14 -10.62
CA ARG A 88 -13.37 4.62 -10.78
C ARG A 88 -13.69 3.50 -9.77
N SER A 89 -13.05 3.57 -8.61
CA SER A 89 -13.18 2.52 -7.59
C SER A 89 -13.02 3.08 -6.18
N ALA A 90 -13.30 2.22 -5.20
CA ALA A 90 -13.11 2.51 -3.79
C ALA A 90 -11.68 2.21 -3.29
N LEU A 91 -10.73 1.98 -4.18
CA LEU A 91 -9.34 1.66 -3.77
C LEU A 91 -8.75 2.80 -2.93
N PHE A 92 -8.81 4.02 -3.44
CA PHE A 92 -8.48 5.22 -2.67
C PHE A 92 -9.79 5.86 -2.23
N GLY A 93 -10.35 5.35 -1.14
CA GLY A 93 -11.70 5.69 -0.71
C GLY A 93 -11.87 7.12 -0.21
N ALA A 94 -13.11 7.59 -0.26
CA ALA A 94 -13.52 8.88 0.32
C ALA A 94 -13.78 8.70 1.82
N ILE A 95 -12.77 8.24 2.55
CA ILE A 95 -12.84 7.91 3.97
C ILE A 95 -12.16 9.00 4.82
N ARG A 96 -12.56 9.08 6.08
CA ARG A 96 -11.99 10.04 7.05
C ARG A 96 -10.65 9.55 7.56
N ARG A 97 -9.89 10.49 8.13
CA ARG A 97 -8.68 10.15 8.88
C ARG A 97 -9.06 9.39 10.15
N GLY A 98 -8.21 8.49 10.57
CA GLY A 98 -8.40 7.71 11.79
C GLY A 98 -8.02 6.26 11.64
N ALA A 99 -8.53 5.42 12.53
CA ALA A 99 -8.30 3.97 12.49
C ALA A 99 -8.84 3.38 11.20
N ARG A 100 -8.07 2.50 10.59
CA ARG A 100 -8.38 1.91 9.29
C ARG A 100 -8.54 0.41 9.41
N ARG A 101 -9.55 -0.10 8.73
CA ARG A 101 -9.73 -1.55 8.61
C ARG A 101 -8.60 -2.12 7.73
N TYR A 102 -8.06 -3.27 8.14
CA TYR A 102 -7.12 -4.04 7.34
C TYR A 102 -7.92 -5.04 6.50
N LEU A 103 -7.72 -4.99 5.19
CA LEU A 103 -8.39 -5.87 4.22
C LEU A 103 -7.47 -7.04 3.86
N ARG A 104 -8.05 -8.24 3.68
CA ARG A 104 -7.30 -9.45 3.34
C ARG A 104 -7.82 -10.02 2.03
N ARG A 105 -7.25 -9.59 0.92
CA ARG A 105 -7.65 -9.93 -0.45
C ARG A 105 -9.16 -9.74 -0.65
N GLU A 106 -9.65 -8.57 -0.26
CA GLU A 106 -11.06 -8.23 -0.43
C GLU A 106 -11.29 -7.56 -1.79
N ARG A 107 -12.42 -7.87 -2.40
CA ARG A 107 -12.85 -7.22 -3.63
C ARG A 107 -13.26 -5.79 -3.32
N ILE A 108 -12.70 -4.84 -4.05
CA ILE A 108 -12.97 -3.41 -3.90
C ILE A 108 -14.08 -3.01 -4.87
N ALA A 109 -15.05 -2.22 -4.41
CA ALA A 109 -16.11 -1.69 -5.27
C ALA A 109 -15.50 -0.86 -6.40
N ALA A 110 -15.89 -1.16 -7.62
CA ALA A 110 -15.37 -0.52 -8.84
C ALA A 110 -16.46 -0.49 -9.92
N LEU A 111 -16.27 0.34 -10.94
CA LEU A 111 -17.16 0.34 -12.10
C LEU A 111 -17.02 -0.97 -12.88
N ASP A 112 -18.07 -1.30 -13.59
CA ASP A 112 -18.12 -2.50 -14.45
C ASP A 112 -16.93 -2.50 -15.43
N GLY A 113 -16.32 -3.67 -15.60
CA GLY A 113 -15.11 -3.82 -16.41
C GLY A 113 -13.81 -3.60 -15.65
N ILE A 114 -13.89 -3.21 -14.37
CA ILE A 114 -12.74 -3.05 -13.47
C ILE A 114 -12.87 -4.06 -12.34
N GLU A 115 -11.85 -4.83 -12.10
CA GLU A 115 -11.80 -5.76 -10.97
C GLU A 115 -10.57 -5.45 -10.12
N ILE A 116 -10.78 -5.28 -8.83
CA ILE A 116 -9.69 -4.98 -7.89
C ILE A 116 -9.84 -5.86 -6.66
N PHE A 117 -8.76 -6.57 -6.31
CA PHE A 117 -8.60 -7.21 -5.00
C PHE A 117 -7.47 -6.51 -4.26
N TYR A 118 -7.68 -6.30 -2.97
CA TYR A 118 -6.76 -5.48 -2.17
C TYR A 118 -6.45 -6.13 -0.83
N THR A 119 -5.17 -6.09 -0.47
CA THR A 119 -4.67 -6.49 0.84
C THR A 119 -3.91 -5.31 1.44
N GLY A 120 -4.24 -4.93 2.66
CA GLY A 120 -3.60 -3.83 3.36
C GLY A 120 -4.58 -2.98 4.16
N GLU A 121 -4.08 -1.94 4.80
CA GLU A 121 -4.94 -0.92 5.41
C GLU A 121 -5.66 -0.13 4.32
N ARG A 122 -6.95 0.18 4.54
CA ARG A 122 -7.72 0.97 3.57
C ARG A 122 -6.99 2.27 3.22
N LEU A 123 -6.95 2.56 1.92
CA LEU A 123 -6.32 3.76 1.39
C LEU A 123 -7.33 4.90 1.27
N ASP A 124 -6.86 6.14 1.46
CA ASP A 124 -7.68 7.34 1.32
C ASP A 124 -7.15 8.26 0.21
N GLN A 125 -7.83 9.38 0.02
CA GLN A 125 -7.47 10.37 -1.01
C GLN A 125 -6.10 11.02 -0.74
N GLY A 126 -5.68 11.14 0.52
CA GLY A 126 -4.35 11.65 0.84
C GLY A 126 -3.24 10.64 0.49
N ASP A 127 -3.53 9.33 0.56
CA ASP A 127 -2.60 8.31 0.07
C ASP A 127 -2.47 8.43 -1.45
N LEU A 128 -3.58 8.71 -2.16
CA LEU A 128 -3.55 8.96 -3.60
C LEU A 128 -2.71 10.20 -3.94
N ASP A 129 -2.89 11.30 -3.19
CA ASP A 129 -2.09 12.53 -3.41
C ASP A 129 -0.59 12.24 -3.35
N VAL A 130 -0.15 11.45 -2.37
CA VAL A 130 1.25 11.05 -2.22
C VAL A 130 1.67 10.16 -3.39
N TRP A 131 0.87 9.13 -3.70
CA TRP A 131 1.22 8.16 -4.76
C TRP A 131 1.32 8.81 -6.14
N GLU A 132 0.34 9.64 -6.52
CA GLU A 132 0.36 10.33 -7.82
C GLU A 132 1.50 11.36 -7.90
N THR A 133 1.94 11.92 -6.76
CA THR A 133 3.10 12.79 -6.70
C THR A 133 4.40 11.99 -6.91
N ILE A 134 4.51 10.80 -6.32
CA ILE A 134 5.65 9.90 -6.54
C ILE A 134 5.71 9.47 -8.01
N LEU A 135 4.58 9.12 -8.62
CA LEU A 135 4.50 8.80 -10.05
C LEU A 135 4.96 9.99 -10.91
N HIS A 136 4.55 11.19 -10.53
CA HIS A 136 4.91 12.43 -11.21
C HIS A 136 6.43 12.65 -11.20
N LEU A 137 7.07 12.41 -10.06
CA LEU A 137 8.52 12.50 -9.94
C LEU A 137 9.22 11.39 -10.75
N ALA A 138 8.69 10.18 -10.67
CA ALA A 138 9.27 9.01 -11.33
C ALA A 138 9.13 9.04 -12.86
N ARG A 139 8.20 9.82 -13.41
CA ARG A 139 7.95 9.85 -14.87
C ARG A 139 9.16 10.29 -15.69
N LEU A 140 10.05 11.08 -15.09
CA LEU A 140 11.26 11.58 -15.75
C LEU A 140 12.45 10.64 -15.61
N GLN A 141 12.39 9.70 -14.65
CA GLN A 141 13.51 8.79 -14.34
C GLN A 141 13.24 7.36 -14.79
N GLY A 142 11.98 7.01 -15.00
CA GLY A 142 11.54 5.66 -15.37
C GLY A 142 11.25 4.76 -14.17
N LEU A 143 10.34 3.83 -14.39
CA LEU A 143 9.97 2.82 -13.41
C LEU A 143 11.11 1.81 -13.24
N GLY A 144 11.31 1.33 -12.03
CA GLY A 144 12.38 0.42 -11.68
C GLY A 144 13.66 1.12 -11.22
N ASN A 145 13.82 2.41 -11.52
CA ASN A 145 14.94 3.23 -11.04
C ASN A 145 14.63 3.81 -9.66
N GLU A 146 15.66 4.18 -8.94
CA GLU A 146 15.50 4.91 -7.69
C GLU A 146 15.11 6.35 -7.98
N CYS A 147 14.07 6.81 -7.33
CA CYS A 147 13.64 8.21 -7.33
C CYS A 147 13.97 8.80 -5.96
N ARG A 148 14.70 9.91 -5.93
CA ARG A 148 15.14 10.55 -4.69
C ARG A 148 14.48 11.92 -4.53
N VAL A 149 13.99 12.18 -3.33
CA VAL A 149 13.36 13.47 -2.99
C VAL A 149 13.44 13.70 -1.48
N THR A 150 13.71 14.94 -1.07
CA THR A 150 13.69 15.25 0.36
C THR A 150 12.24 15.32 0.88
N ALA A 151 12.04 15.08 2.17
CA ALA A 151 10.74 15.23 2.82
C ALA A 151 10.20 16.66 2.59
N TYR A 152 11.06 17.66 2.68
CA TYR A 152 10.72 19.06 2.43
C TYR A 152 10.14 19.26 1.02
N GLN A 153 10.85 18.77 0.00
CA GLN A 153 10.42 18.89 -1.41
C GLN A 153 9.07 18.19 -1.63
N LEU A 154 8.93 16.99 -1.09
CA LEU A 154 7.69 16.20 -1.25
C LEU A 154 6.50 16.90 -0.58
N LEU A 155 6.69 17.39 0.65
CA LEU A 155 5.65 18.15 1.36
C LEU A 155 5.29 19.44 0.61
N LYS A 156 6.28 20.14 0.07
CA LYS A 156 6.06 21.38 -0.70
C LYS A 156 5.21 21.11 -1.95
N ILE A 157 5.52 20.04 -2.69
CA ILE A 157 4.73 19.63 -3.86
C ILE A 157 3.29 19.30 -3.45
N LEU A 158 3.12 18.64 -2.30
CA LEU A 158 1.81 18.30 -1.74
C LEU A 158 1.06 19.52 -1.15
N GLY A 159 1.69 20.70 -1.12
CA GLY A 159 1.09 21.90 -0.54
C GLY A 159 1.02 21.87 0.98
N LYS A 160 1.89 21.10 1.62
CA LYS A 160 1.93 20.94 3.08
C LYS A 160 3.12 21.68 3.67
N THR A 161 2.94 22.22 4.89
CA THR A 161 4.05 22.82 5.63
C THR A 161 5.03 21.74 6.08
N ASP A 162 6.31 22.10 6.15
CA ASP A 162 7.36 21.20 6.64
C ASP A 162 7.35 21.22 8.17
N SER A 163 6.56 20.34 8.75
CA SER A 163 6.42 20.19 10.20
C SER A 163 6.63 18.72 10.59
N GLY A 164 7.00 18.48 11.84
CA GLY A 164 7.15 17.13 12.37
C GLY A 164 5.88 16.28 12.13
N LYS A 165 4.72 16.87 12.43
CA LYS A 165 3.43 16.19 12.23
C LYS A 165 3.21 15.78 10.76
N ASN A 166 3.51 16.66 9.81
CA ASN A 166 3.33 16.36 8.38
C ASN A 166 4.36 15.34 7.90
N ARG A 167 5.57 15.37 8.43
CA ARG A 167 6.59 14.33 8.15
C ARG A 167 6.13 12.96 8.68
N ASP A 168 5.59 12.91 9.89
CA ASP A 168 5.05 11.67 10.48
C ASP A 168 3.89 11.10 9.61
N ILE A 169 2.98 11.96 9.19
CA ILE A 169 1.87 11.57 8.31
C ILE A 169 2.41 11.01 6.98
N LEU A 170 3.41 11.67 6.41
CA LEU A 170 4.04 11.23 5.17
C LEU A 170 4.69 9.85 5.34
N ASP A 171 5.43 9.63 6.44
CA ASP A 171 6.07 8.34 6.75
C ASP A 171 5.01 7.22 6.86
N ILE A 172 3.90 7.49 7.54
CA ILE A 172 2.79 6.54 7.70
C ILE A 172 2.18 6.19 6.34
N ARG A 173 1.94 7.19 5.48
CA ARG A 173 1.36 6.98 4.15
C ARG A 173 2.30 6.16 3.25
N LEU A 174 3.59 6.47 3.26
CA LEU A 174 4.60 5.73 2.47
C LEU A 174 4.69 4.27 2.93
N SER A 175 4.73 4.05 4.25
CA SER A 175 4.75 2.69 4.84
C SER A 175 3.49 1.91 4.47
N ARG A 176 2.33 2.56 4.54
CA ARG A 176 1.04 1.93 4.18
C ARG A 176 1.07 1.47 2.73
N MET A 177 1.48 2.34 1.81
CA MET A 177 1.49 2.03 0.38
C MET A 177 2.53 0.96 0.01
N LYS A 178 3.65 0.91 0.72
CA LYS A 178 4.62 -0.17 0.55
C LYS A 178 4.04 -1.52 1.01
N ALA A 179 3.21 -1.51 2.05
CA ALA A 179 2.62 -2.72 2.64
C ALA A 179 1.33 -3.17 1.93
N THR A 180 1.06 -2.68 0.72
CA THR A 180 -0.14 -3.05 -0.05
C THR A 180 0.09 -4.27 -0.94
N GLY A 181 -0.98 -5.03 -1.15
CA GLY A 181 -1.09 -5.97 -2.26
C GLY A 181 -2.29 -5.57 -3.10
N VAL A 182 -2.05 -5.05 -4.29
CA VAL A 182 -3.11 -4.60 -5.21
C VAL A 182 -3.09 -5.50 -6.44
N ASP A 183 -4.24 -6.10 -6.73
CA ASP A 183 -4.47 -6.89 -7.93
C ASP A 183 -5.58 -6.17 -8.69
N VAL A 184 -5.23 -5.47 -9.77
CA VAL A 184 -6.17 -4.67 -10.56
C VAL A 184 -6.18 -5.17 -12.00
N GLN A 185 -7.39 -5.39 -12.54
CA GLN A 185 -7.60 -5.81 -13.91
C GLN A 185 -8.60 -4.87 -14.59
N VAL A 186 -8.21 -4.33 -15.75
CA VAL A 186 -9.07 -3.46 -16.58
C VAL A 186 -8.96 -4.00 -18.02
N GLY A 187 -9.98 -4.72 -18.47
CA GLY A 187 -9.93 -5.40 -19.76
C GLY A 187 -8.75 -6.36 -19.84
N ARG A 188 -7.85 -6.15 -20.81
CA ARG A 188 -6.64 -6.98 -20.99
C ARG A 188 -5.45 -6.47 -20.15
N TYR A 189 -5.59 -5.32 -19.51
CA TYR A 189 -4.48 -4.70 -18.76
C TYR A 189 -4.60 -5.04 -17.28
N GLY A 190 -3.53 -5.55 -16.70
CA GLY A 190 -3.52 -5.94 -15.31
C GLY A 190 -2.22 -5.61 -14.60
N TYR A 191 -2.32 -5.42 -13.30
CA TYR A 191 -1.19 -5.20 -12.41
C TYR A 191 -1.44 -5.93 -11.09
N GLU A 192 -0.48 -6.72 -10.66
CA GLU A 192 -0.49 -7.30 -9.33
C GLU A 192 0.85 -6.98 -8.64
N GLY A 193 0.76 -6.33 -7.48
CA GLY A 193 1.95 -5.93 -6.73
C GLY A 193 1.63 -4.88 -5.67
N SER A 194 2.65 -4.29 -5.09
CA SER A 194 2.51 -3.17 -4.14
C SER A 194 2.42 -1.84 -4.91
N LEU A 195 1.88 -0.82 -4.26
CA LEU A 195 1.85 0.54 -4.85
C LEU A 195 3.25 1.17 -4.87
N ILE A 196 4.09 0.83 -3.90
CA ILE A 196 5.50 1.22 -3.83
C ILE A 196 6.30 -0.04 -3.52
N ASP A 197 7.21 -0.43 -4.39
CA ASP A 197 8.04 -1.64 -4.18
C ASP A 197 9.04 -1.44 -3.04
N GLU A 198 9.73 -0.30 -3.05
CA GLU A 198 10.71 0.03 -2.03
C GLU A 198 10.59 1.49 -1.63
N VAL A 199 10.75 1.75 -0.35
CA VAL A 199 10.90 3.10 0.19
C VAL A 199 11.83 3.01 1.40
N TYR A 200 12.82 3.88 1.44
CA TYR A 200 13.67 4.05 2.61
C TYR A 200 14.11 5.51 2.71
N ARG A 201 14.55 5.90 3.89
CA ARG A 201 15.10 7.23 4.13
C ARG A 201 16.63 7.12 4.18
N ASP A 202 17.30 7.84 3.31
CA ASP A 202 18.74 8.00 3.35
C ASP A 202 19.08 8.97 4.49
N LYS A 203 19.76 8.47 5.52
CA LYS A 203 20.07 9.26 6.72
C LYS A 203 21.18 10.28 6.50
N GLU A 204 22.01 10.10 5.48
CA GLU A 204 23.08 11.04 5.14
C GLU A 204 22.53 12.23 4.36
N THR A 205 21.72 11.97 3.33
CA THR A 205 21.17 13.01 2.45
C THR A 205 19.82 13.55 2.94
N MET A 206 19.18 12.87 3.90
CA MET A 206 17.83 13.16 4.41
C MET A 206 16.78 13.05 3.32
N GLU A 207 17.02 12.22 2.33
CA GLU A 207 16.12 11.95 1.22
C GLU A 207 15.30 10.69 1.44
N TYR A 208 14.08 10.69 0.94
CA TYR A 208 13.34 9.46 0.64
C TYR A 208 13.85 8.92 -0.69
N VAL A 209 14.03 7.61 -0.73
CA VAL A 209 14.38 6.90 -1.95
C VAL A 209 13.25 5.92 -2.23
N PHE A 210 12.60 6.02 -3.39
CA PHE A 210 11.52 5.12 -3.79
C PHE A 210 11.91 4.32 -5.03
N ARG A 211 11.33 3.13 -5.13
CA ARG A 211 11.34 2.34 -6.36
C ARG A 211 9.92 1.87 -6.65
N LEU A 212 9.46 2.11 -7.86
CA LEU A 212 8.15 1.68 -8.35
C LEU A 212 8.32 0.50 -9.31
N ASN A 213 7.37 -0.42 -9.28
CA ASN A 213 7.38 -1.60 -10.13
C ASN A 213 7.21 -1.20 -11.61
N ALA A 214 8.09 -1.74 -12.47
CA ALA A 214 8.01 -1.46 -13.91
C ALA A 214 6.68 -1.95 -14.52
N LYS A 215 6.05 -2.96 -13.95
CA LYS A 215 4.75 -3.49 -14.43
C LYS A 215 3.60 -2.51 -14.26
N LEU A 216 3.74 -1.49 -13.41
CA LEU A 216 2.75 -0.41 -13.31
C LEU A 216 2.49 0.27 -14.66
N ARG A 217 3.46 0.20 -15.59
CA ARG A 217 3.32 0.77 -16.94
C ARG A 217 2.06 0.25 -17.66
N ALA A 218 1.64 -0.98 -17.38
CA ALA A 218 0.43 -1.57 -18.00
C ALA A 218 -0.84 -0.77 -17.68
N LEU A 219 -0.88 -0.08 -16.55
CA LEU A 219 -2.03 0.75 -16.16
C LEU A 219 -2.02 2.13 -16.83
N PHE A 220 -0.95 2.46 -17.55
CA PHE A 220 -0.75 3.76 -18.23
C PHE A 220 -0.75 3.62 -19.75
N GLU A 221 -1.38 2.56 -20.26
CA GLU A 221 -1.60 2.44 -21.71
C GLU A 221 -2.60 3.50 -22.19
N PRO A 222 -2.62 3.81 -23.48
CA PRO A 222 -3.58 4.79 -24.02
C PRO A 222 -5.01 4.49 -23.53
N ASP A 223 -5.71 5.51 -23.13
CA ASP A 223 -7.09 5.45 -22.59
C ASP A 223 -7.24 4.73 -21.24
N GLN A 224 -6.14 4.30 -20.62
CA GLN A 224 -6.19 3.62 -19.31
C GLN A 224 -5.89 4.56 -18.14
N PHE A 225 -5.53 5.81 -18.40
CA PHE A 225 -5.23 6.77 -17.34
C PHE A 225 -5.81 8.16 -17.67
N THR A 226 -5.95 8.97 -16.64
CA THR A 226 -6.45 10.34 -16.74
C THR A 226 -5.42 11.29 -16.16
N GLN A 227 -5.23 12.44 -16.82
CA GLN A 227 -4.45 13.55 -16.31
C GLN A 227 -5.38 14.45 -15.49
N ILE A 228 -5.16 14.51 -14.19
CA ILE A 228 -5.95 15.29 -13.24
C ILE A 228 -5.26 16.64 -13.01
N ASP A 229 -6.04 17.73 -13.06
CA ASP A 229 -5.55 19.06 -12.75
C ASP A 229 -5.14 19.13 -11.27
N TRP A 230 -3.83 19.33 -11.04
CA TRP A 230 -3.26 19.32 -9.69
C TRP A 230 -3.67 20.54 -8.87
N VAL A 231 -3.85 21.69 -9.52
CA VAL A 231 -4.26 22.91 -8.79
C VAL A 231 -5.69 22.74 -8.27
N VAL A 232 -6.61 22.27 -9.12
CA VAL A 232 -7.99 22.01 -8.72
C VAL A 232 -8.01 20.97 -7.59
N ARG A 233 -7.24 19.89 -7.73
CA ARG A 233 -7.20 18.83 -6.71
C ARG A 233 -6.70 19.36 -5.36
N ARG A 234 -5.71 20.26 -5.37
CA ARG A 234 -5.19 20.87 -4.14
C ARG A 234 -6.21 21.79 -3.45
N GLU A 235 -7.05 22.50 -4.20
CA GLU A 235 -8.15 23.29 -3.63
C GLU A 235 -9.16 22.42 -2.87
N LEU A 236 -9.17 21.13 -3.18
CA LEU A 236 -10.05 20.15 -2.53
C LEU A 236 -9.37 19.43 -1.36
N ASP A 237 -8.16 19.84 -0.96
CA ASP A 237 -7.42 19.20 0.15
C ASP A 237 -8.28 19.17 1.43
N GLY A 238 -8.29 18.01 2.08
CA GLY A 238 -9.08 17.80 3.29
C GLY A 238 -10.56 17.51 3.04
N LYS A 239 -10.98 17.45 1.78
CA LYS A 239 -12.37 17.13 1.39
C LYS A 239 -12.39 15.81 0.59
N PRO A 240 -12.21 14.65 1.25
CA PRO A 240 -11.95 13.40 0.52
C PRO A 240 -13.05 13.01 -0.47
N LEU A 241 -14.32 13.25 -0.17
CA LEU A 241 -15.39 12.94 -1.12
C LEU A 241 -15.30 13.85 -2.37
N ALA A 242 -14.99 15.13 -2.18
CA ALA A 242 -14.83 16.06 -3.31
C ALA A 242 -13.59 15.70 -4.15
N GLN A 243 -12.48 15.32 -3.52
CA GLN A 243 -11.29 14.83 -4.23
C GLN A 243 -11.61 13.57 -5.05
N TRP A 244 -12.35 12.63 -4.45
CA TRP A 244 -12.75 11.41 -5.15
C TRP A 244 -13.65 11.74 -6.36
N LEU A 245 -14.67 12.58 -6.15
CA LEU A 245 -15.60 13.00 -7.23
C LEU A 245 -14.86 13.71 -8.37
N HIS A 246 -13.91 14.59 -8.04
CA HIS A 246 -13.10 15.29 -9.03
C HIS A 246 -12.36 14.27 -9.92
N GLY A 247 -11.67 13.30 -9.33
CA GLY A 247 -10.98 12.25 -10.07
C GLY A 247 -11.93 11.37 -10.87
N PHE A 248 -13.04 10.95 -10.25
CA PHE A 248 -14.05 10.10 -10.88
C PHE A 248 -14.60 10.75 -12.15
N TYR A 249 -15.09 11.98 -12.05
CA TYR A 249 -15.69 12.67 -13.21
C TYR A 249 -14.63 13.07 -14.25
N ALA A 250 -13.43 13.46 -13.83
CA ALA A 250 -12.34 13.75 -14.77
C ALA A 250 -11.97 12.51 -15.60
N SER A 251 -12.17 11.30 -15.06
CA SER A 251 -11.82 10.07 -15.77
C SER A 251 -12.85 9.67 -16.84
N HIS A 252 -13.95 10.40 -16.97
CA HIS A 252 -15.00 10.11 -17.95
C HIS A 252 -15.03 11.20 -19.03
N ALA A 253 -14.60 10.85 -20.25
CA ALA A 253 -14.66 11.78 -21.39
C ALA A 253 -16.09 12.26 -21.64
N LYS A 254 -17.07 11.38 -21.43
CA LYS A 254 -18.51 11.71 -21.48
C LYS A 254 -19.13 11.20 -20.19
N PRO A 255 -19.33 12.08 -19.20
CA PRO A 255 -20.01 11.67 -17.98
C PRO A 255 -21.44 11.20 -18.28
N TYR A 256 -21.84 10.15 -17.60
CA TYR A 256 -23.20 9.60 -17.70
C TYR A 256 -23.89 9.71 -16.35
N PRO A 257 -25.23 9.66 -16.32
CA PRO A 257 -25.95 9.75 -15.04
C PRO A 257 -25.61 8.58 -14.12
N VAL A 258 -25.27 8.88 -12.86
CA VAL A 258 -24.91 7.87 -11.85
C VAL A 258 -25.81 8.06 -10.62
N SER A 259 -26.36 6.95 -10.11
CA SER A 259 -27.21 7.04 -8.92
C SER A 259 -26.38 7.38 -7.67
N VAL A 260 -27.00 8.07 -6.72
CA VAL A 260 -26.40 8.41 -5.43
C VAL A 260 -25.94 7.13 -4.71
N ALA A 261 -26.73 6.04 -4.80
CA ALA A 261 -26.36 4.76 -4.21
C ALA A 261 -25.08 4.18 -4.85
N LYS A 262 -24.95 4.29 -6.18
CA LYS A 262 -23.74 3.79 -6.87
C LYS A 262 -22.51 4.64 -6.53
N LEU A 263 -22.67 5.95 -6.44
CA LEU A 263 -21.55 6.84 -6.00
C LEU A 263 -21.14 6.54 -4.57
N HIS A 264 -22.10 6.24 -3.68
CA HIS A 264 -21.84 5.85 -2.30
C HIS A 264 -20.98 4.57 -2.23
N GLU A 265 -21.36 3.58 -3.02
CA GLU A 265 -20.61 2.31 -3.14
C GLU A 265 -19.19 2.55 -3.68
N LEU A 266 -19.12 3.22 -4.85
CA LEU A 266 -17.86 3.40 -5.60
C LEU A 266 -16.83 4.26 -4.86
N CYS A 267 -17.27 5.24 -4.07
CA CYS A 267 -16.34 6.09 -3.31
C CYS A 267 -15.86 5.44 -2.01
N GLY A 268 -16.40 4.27 -1.66
CA GLY A 268 -16.01 3.57 -0.43
C GLY A 268 -16.31 4.37 0.83
N SER A 269 -17.42 5.07 0.84
CA SER A 269 -17.82 5.97 1.92
C SER A 269 -17.90 5.28 3.28
N ASP A 270 -17.53 5.99 4.34
CA ASP A 270 -17.71 5.56 5.73
C ASP A 270 -19.13 5.82 6.27
N PHE A 271 -20.01 6.42 5.48
CA PHE A 271 -21.40 6.63 5.89
C PHE A 271 -22.22 5.36 5.64
N ASP A 272 -22.87 4.87 6.68
CA ASP A 272 -23.65 3.63 6.58
C ASP A 272 -24.98 3.84 5.85
N ALA A 273 -25.59 5.03 6.00
CA ALA A 273 -26.90 5.31 5.43
C ALA A 273 -26.84 6.33 4.29
N LEU A 274 -27.60 6.09 3.23
CA LEU A 274 -27.73 7.01 2.10
C LEU A 274 -28.28 8.38 2.53
N ASN A 275 -29.13 8.42 3.54
CA ASN A 275 -29.71 9.68 4.04
C ASN A 275 -28.60 10.61 4.59
N ASP A 276 -27.58 10.05 5.21
CA ASP A 276 -26.43 10.81 5.71
C ASP A 276 -25.45 11.17 4.59
N PHE A 277 -25.37 10.33 3.58
CA PHE A 277 -24.48 10.52 2.44
C PHE A 277 -24.98 11.64 1.49
N ARG A 278 -26.30 11.69 1.22
CA ARG A 278 -26.89 12.65 0.26
C ARG A 278 -26.47 14.11 0.50
N PRO A 279 -26.60 14.68 1.71
CA PRO A 279 -26.17 16.07 1.93
C PRO A 279 -24.65 16.23 1.81
N LYS A 280 -23.87 15.22 2.18
CA LYS A 280 -22.41 15.26 2.03
C LYS A 280 -22.01 15.21 0.55
N LEU A 281 -22.71 14.41 -0.24
CA LEU A 281 -22.49 14.34 -1.69
C LEU A 281 -22.75 15.70 -2.35
N ARG A 282 -23.87 16.35 -2.05
CA ARG A 282 -24.18 17.68 -2.58
C ARG A 282 -23.09 18.69 -2.23
N LYS A 283 -22.72 18.75 -0.95
CA LYS A 283 -21.65 19.63 -0.47
C LYS A 283 -20.32 19.35 -1.17
N ALA A 284 -20.02 18.09 -1.46
CA ALA A 284 -18.77 17.71 -2.14
C ALA A 284 -18.81 18.09 -3.62
N LEU A 285 -19.96 17.91 -4.29
CA LEU A 285 -20.14 18.34 -5.68
C LEU A 285 -20.03 19.87 -5.81
N ASP A 286 -20.63 20.62 -4.87
CA ASP A 286 -20.48 22.09 -4.82
C ASP A 286 -19.01 22.46 -4.67
N ALA A 287 -18.26 21.78 -3.78
CA ALA A 287 -16.84 22.05 -3.57
C ALA A 287 -16.03 21.82 -4.86
N VAL A 288 -16.37 20.78 -5.64
CA VAL A 288 -15.72 20.53 -6.94
C VAL A 288 -16.03 21.66 -7.90
N ALA A 289 -17.32 22.08 -7.98
CA ALA A 289 -17.73 23.18 -8.87
C ALA A 289 -17.01 24.49 -8.53
N ASP A 290 -16.91 24.81 -7.23
CA ASP A 290 -16.22 26.01 -6.76
C ASP A 290 -14.71 25.95 -7.09
N ALA A 291 -14.06 24.83 -6.84
CA ALA A 291 -12.63 24.65 -7.11
C ALA A 291 -12.34 24.77 -8.63
N CYS A 292 -13.18 24.16 -9.45
CA CYS A 292 -13.09 24.29 -10.92
C CYS A 292 -13.26 25.74 -11.36
N LYS A 293 -14.30 26.41 -10.84
CA LYS A 293 -14.60 27.82 -11.19
C LYS A 293 -13.43 28.75 -10.85
N ILE A 294 -12.81 28.59 -9.67
CA ILE A 294 -11.64 29.37 -9.25
C ILE A 294 -10.49 29.20 -10.26
N ASN A 295 -10.40 28.04 -10.87
CA ASN A 295 -9.32 27.69 -11.82
C ASN A 295 -9.77 27.79 -13.29
N ASN A 296 -10.80 28.57 -13.58
CA ASN A 296 -11.32 28.83 -14.93
C ASN A 296 -11.74 27.56 -15.67
N GLN A 297 -12.23 26.58 -14.93
CA GLN A 297 -12.79 25.35 -15.49
C GLN A 297 -14.28 25.26 -15.20
N SER A 298 -14.99 24.51 -16.01
CA SER A 298 -16.42 24.30 -15.83
C SER A 298 -16.70 22.91 -15.26
N PHE A 299 -17.38 22.86 -14.15
CA PHE A 299 -17.97 21.63 -13.61
C PHE A 299 -19.40 21.97 -13.20
N ARG A 300 -20.36 21.37 -13.88
CA ARG A 300 -21.79 21.60 -13.60
C ARG A 300 -22.48 20.26 -13.39
N TYR A 301 -23.39 20.24 -12.45
CA TYR A 301 -24.11 19.03 -12.11
C TYR A 301 -25.53 19.34 -11.70
N GLU A 302 -26.38 18.35 -11.81
CA GLU A 302 -27.75 18.40 -11.31
C GLU A 302 -28.05 17.06 -10.61
N VAL A 303 -28.84 17.12 -9.54
CA VAL A 303 -29.30 15.90 -8.84
C VAL A 303 -30.81 15.83 -8.93
N GLN A 304 -31.31 14.86 -9.69
CA GLN A 304 -32.74 14.59 -9.87
C GLN A 304 -33.03 13.13 -9.55
N ASN A 305 -34.01 12.88 -8.72
CA ASN A 305 -34.50 11.52 -8.39
C ASN A 305 -33.37 10.58 -7.94
N ASP A 306 -32.46 11.08 -7.08
CA ASP A 306 -31.27 10.35 -6.60
C ASP A 306 -30.29 9.93 -7.72
N ILE A 307 -30.30 10.66 -8.84
CA ILE A 307 -29.34 10.49 -9.93
C ILE A 307 -28.57 11.79 -10.11
N VAL A 308 -27.24 11.69 -10.21
CA VAL A 308 -26.33 12.82 -10.46
C VAL A 308 -26.04 12.85 -11.97
N HIS A 309 -26.28 13.97 -12.59
CA HIS A 309 -26.01 14.24 -14.00
C HIS A 309 -24.87 15.24 -14.13
N UNK A 310 -23.66 15.18 -14.59
CA UNK A 310 -22.76 15.88 -14.74
C UNK A 310 -22.97 16.37 -15.92
N GLU A 311 -22.87 17.44 -16.30
CA GLU A 311 -22.89 18.10 -17.59
C GLU A 311 -21.50 18.00 -18.24
N GLU A 312 -21.47 17.85 -19.55
CA GLU A 312 -20.20 17.81 -20.27
C GLU A 312 -19.39 19.09 -20.01
N SER A 313 -18.16 18.89 -19.56
CA SER A 313 -17.20 20.00 -19.41
C SER A 313 -16.75 20.40 -20.81
N ARG A 314 -17.35 21.46 -21.37
CA ARG A 314 -16.79 22.08 -22.57
C ARG A 314 -15.55 22.84 -22.15
N LYS A 315 -14.38 22.40 -22.59
CA LYS A 315 -13.18 23.23 -22.49
C LYS A 315 -13.52 24.54 -23.21
N ALA A 316 -13.39 25.65 -22.51
CA ALA A 316 -13.49 26.95 -23.18
C ALA A 316 -12.45 26.94 -24.30
N THR A 317 -12.90 27.00 -25.52
CA THR A 317 -12.00 27.18 -26.69
C THR A 317 -11.33 28.52 -26.52
N PRO A 318 -10.00 28.64 -26.66
CA PRO A 318 -9.30 29.91 -26.52
C PRO A 318 -9.69 30.91 -27.60
#